data_e04468ef9c2c5c6b19e6a6d99830e4fd
#
_entry.id   e04468ef9c2c5c6b19e6a6d99830e4fd
#
_cell.length_a   1.000
_cell.length_b   1.000
_cell.length_c   1.000
_cell.angle_alpha   90.00
_cell.angle_beta   90.00
_cell.angle_gamma   90.00
#
_symmetry.space_group_name_H-M   'P 1'
#
loop_
_entity.id
_entity.type
_entity.pdbx_description
1 polymer ?
#
loop_
_entity_poly.entity_id
_entity_poly.type
_entity_poly.pdbx_seq_one_letter_code
_entity_poly.pdbx_strand_id
1 'polypeptide(L)'
;MTFMTKRFRLKITTNQSGKIAEFMCRMYMRFLGYRIIAKNYRCGTGKKTPFGELDFVAVKGKTIVFCEVKKRQNDMEFLRALSYQQQQRILNGGQYFLRANPKYKQYEMRFDVFFVKLPFSIKWLKNAIYRDC
;
A
#
# COMPACT_ATOMS: atom_id res chain seq x y z
N MET A 1 27.00 7.67 -15.71
CA MET A 1 25.92 7.29 -14.81
C MET A 1 24.67 8.14 -14.98
N THR A 2 24.81 9.44 -14.84
CA THR A 2 23.67 10.35 -15.00
C THR A 2 23.00 10.22 -16.37
N PHE A 3 23.81 10.05 -17.40
CA PHE A 3 23.35 9.91 -18.77
C PHE A 3 22.45 8.67 -18.94
N MET A 4 22.89 7.53 -18.44
CA MET A 4 22.11 6.28 -18.55
C MET A 4 20.85 6.33 -17.71
N THR A 5 20.95 6.89 -16.52
CA THR A 5 19.80 7.05 -15.64
C THR A 5 18.73 7.90 -16.30
N LYS A 6 19.14 8.98 -16.97
CA LYS A 6 18.23 9.85 -17.67
C LYS A 6 17.52 9.12 -18.81
N ARG A 7 18.25 8.30 -19.54
CA ARG A 7 17.72 7.53 -20.66
C ARG A 7 16.65 6.55 -20.19
N PHE A 8 16.90 5.84 -19.10
CA PHE A 8 15.94 4.89 -18.55
C PHE A 8 14.72 5.59 -17.97
N ARG A 9 14.91 6.72 -17.29
CA ARG A 9 13.82 7.46 -16.70
C ARG A 9 12.77 7.88 -17.73
N LEU A 10 13.20 8.26 -18.91
CA LEU A 10 12.30 8.70 -19.95
C LEU A 10 11.32 7.62 -20.40
N LYS A 11 11.62 6.37 -20.12
CA LYS A 11 10.79 5.25 -20.54
C LYS A 11 9.80 4.80 -19.47
N ILE A 12 9.91 5.32 -18.27
CA ILE A 12 9.04 4.92 -17.15
C ILE A 12 7.97 5.97 -16.94
N THR A 13 6.72 5.60 -17.16
CA THR A 13 5.59 6.49 -16.93
C THR A 13 5.27 6.56 -15.43
N THR A 14 4.47 7.54 -15.02
CA THR A 14 4.03 7.67 -13.64
C THR A 14 3.31 6.41 -13.18
N ASN A 15 2.46 5.86 -14.04
CA ASN A 15 1.71 4.64 -13.72
C ASN A 15 2.66 3.45 -13.52
N GLN A 16 3.64 3.31 -14.41
CA GLN A 16 4.61 2.23 -14.31
C GLN A 16 5.45 2.35 -13.04
N SER A 17 5.87 3.56 -12.68
CA SER A 17 6.68 3.75 -11.49
C SER A 17 5.87 3.43 -10.21
N GLY A 18 4.57 3.70 -10.22
CA GLY A 18 3.70 3.29 -9.12
C GLY A 18 3.62 1.79 -8.97
N LYS A 19 3.49 1.07 -10.09
CA LYS A 19 3.46 -0.39 -10.08
C LYS A 19 4.78 -0.98 -9.62
N ILE A 20 5.89 -0.37 -10.01
CA ILE A 20 7.21 -0.80 -9.55
C ILE A 20 7.32 -0.63 -8.04
N ALA A 21 6.88 0.51 -7.51
CA ALA A 21 6.92 0.77 -6.08
C ALA A 21 6.10 -0.27 -5.32
N GLU A 22 4.90 -0.59 -5.79
CA GLU A 22 4.06 -1.60 -5.16
C GLU A 22 4.71 -2.97 -5.20
N PHE A 23 5.28 -3.33 -6.34
CA PHE A 23 5.98 -4.60 -6.49
C PHE A 23 7.13 -4.71 -5.51
N MET A 24 7.94 -3.66 -5.38
CA MET A 24 9.07 -3.64 -4.46
C MET A 24 8.62 -3.85 -3.01
N CYS A 25 7.54 -3.20 -2.61
CA CYS A 25 7.04 -3.35 -1.26
C CYS A 25 6.53 -4.77 -0.99
N ARG A 26 5.83 -5.37 -1.96
CA ARG A 26 5.37 -6.75 -1.82
C ARG A 26 6.54 -7.71 -1.70
N MET A 27 7.58 -7.53 -2.53
CA MET A 27 8.75 -8.39 -2.48
C MET A 27 9.49 -8.24 -1.16
N TYR A 28 9.59 -7.02 -0.66
CA TYR A 28 10.23 -6.76 0.62
C TYR A 28 9.50 -7.50 1.75
N MET A 29 8.17 -7.43 1.76
CA MET A 29 7.39 -8.12 2.77
C MET A 29 7.52 -9.65 2.64
N ARG A 30 7.52 -10.16 1.41
CA ARG A 30 7.74 -11.60 1.21
C ARG A 30 9.08 -12.05 1.76
N PHE A 31 10.10 -11.25 1.55
CA PHE A 31 11.42 -11.56 2.08
C PHE A 31 11.38 -11.65 3.61
N LEU A 32 10.54 -10.86 4.25
CA LEU A 32 10.40 -10.86 5.70
C LEU A 32 9.41 -11.91 6.21
N GLY A 33 8.92 -12.77 5.33
CA GLY A 33 8.07 -13.88 5.73
C GLY A 33 6.57 -13.64 5.60
N TYR A 34 6.16 -12.51 5.03
CA TYR A 34 4.74 -12.25 4.80
C TYR A 34 4.27 -12.95 3.52
N ARG A 35 3.02 -13.39 3.54
CA ARG A 35 2.36 -13.98 2.38
C ARG A 35 1.40 -12.93 1.82
N ILE A 36 1.53 -12.64 0.53
CA ILE A 36 0.65 -11.65 -0.13
C ILE A 36 -0.61 -12.39 -0.57
N ILE A 37 -1.75 -11.99 -0.04
CA ILE A 37 -3.02 -12.69 -0.30
C ILE A 37 -3.97 -11.93 -1.21
N ALA A 38 -3.73 -10.65 -1.47
CA ALA A 38 -4.55 -9.88 -2.41
C ALA A 38 -3.75 -8.69 -2.90
N LYS A 39 -4.07 -8.24 -4.11
CA LYS A 39 -3.46 -7.05 -4.74
C LYS A 39 -4.55 -6.22 -5.38
N ASN A 40 -4.39 -4.88 -5.30
CA ASN A 40 -5.31 -3.93 -5.94
C ASN A 40 -6.76 -4.21 -5.57
N TYR A 41 -7.01 -4.34 -4.28
CA TYR A 41 -8.35 -4.62 -3.79
C TYR A 41 -9.19 -3.36 -3.79
N ARG A 42 -10.37 -3.42 -4.39
CA ARG A 42 -11.30 -2.30 -4.47
C ARG A 42 -12.70 -2.77 -4.16
N CYS A 43 -13.46 -1.94 -3.45
CA CYS A 43 -14.85 -2.23 -3.13
C CYS A 43 -15.69 -0.97 -3.31
N GLY A 44 -17.02 -1.14 -3.43
CA GLY A 44 -17.91 -0.03 -3.69
C GLY A 44 -17.83 0.40 -5.15
N THR A 45 -18.04 -0.56 -6.05
CA THR A 45 -17.93 -0.36 -7.50
C THR A 45 -19.02 0.53 -8.06
N GLY A 46 -18.80 1.03 -9.29
CA GLY A 46 -19.77 1.87 -9.99
C GLY A 46 -19.51 3.35 -9.85
N LYS A 47 -18.54 3.76 -9.05
CA LYS A 47 -18.14 5.15 -8.90
C LYS A 47 -16.72 5.35 -9.38
N LYS A 48 -16.43 6.60 -9.78
CA LYS A 48 -15.11 6.97 -10.22
C LYS A 48 -14.07 6.72 -9.12
N THR A 49 -14.44 7.02 -7.87
CA THR A 49 -13.58 6.77 -6.72
C THR A 49 -14.21 5.63 -5.92
N PRO A 50 -13.50 4.53 -5.66
CA PRO A 50 -14.05 3.43 -4.90
C PRO A 50 -14.27 3.82 -3.43
N PHE A 51 -15.24 3.17 -2.79
CA PHE A 51 -15.52 3.39 -1.38
C PHE A 51 -14.35 2.93 -0.51
N GLY A 52 -13.73 1.82 -0.88
CA GLY A 52 -12.55 1.33 -0.21
C GLY A 52 -11.53 0.79 -1.20
N GLU A 53 -10.24 0.96 -0.90
CA GLU A 53 -9.20 0.40 -1.75
C GLU A 53 -7.93 0.16 -0.96
N LEU A 54 -7.18 -0.87 -1.36
CA LEU A 54 -5.93 -1.28 -0.76
C LEU A 54 -4.96 -1.68 -1.87
N ASP A 55 -3.71 -1.30 -1.74
CA ASP A 55 -2.72 -1.70 -2.75
C ASP A 55 -2.41 -3.18 -2.64
N PHE A 56 -2.29 -3.71 -1.43
CA PHE A 56 -2.19 -5.14 -1.24
C PHE A 56 -2.49 -5.51 0.21
N VAL A 57 -2.69 -6.81 0.42
CA VAL A 57 -2.97 -7.38 1.74
C VAL A 57 -1.97 -8.51 1.98
N ALA A 58 -1.39 -8.54 3.16
CA ALA A 58 -0.38 -9.50 3.54
C ALA A 58 -0.71 -10.16 4.88
N VAL A 59 -0.23 -11.38 5.07
CA VAL A 59 -0.47 -12.14 6.29
C VAL A 59 0.83 -12.76 6.77
N LYS A 60 1.07 -12.67 8.07
CA LYS A 60 2.18 -13.39 8.71
C LYS A 60 1.69 -13.87 10.07
N GLY A 61 1.75 -15.20 10.29
CA GLY A 61 1.20 -15.78 11.52
C GLY A 61 -0.30 -15.49 11.62
N LYS A 62 -0.72 -14.86 12.69
CA LYS A 62 -2.11 -14.48 12.91
C LYS A 62 -2.31 -12.97 12.78
N THR A 63 -1.47 -12.32 12.01
CA THR A 63 -1.57 -10.89 11.74
C THR A 63 -1.90 -10.67 10.27
N ILE A 64 -2.93 -9.88 9.99
CA ILE A 64 -3.27 -9.44 8.64
C ILE A 64 -2.95 -7.97 8.52
N VAL A 65 -2.26 -7.60 7.44
CA VAL A 65 -1.78 -6.23 7.22
C VAL A 65 -2.37 -5.70 5.92
N PHE A 66 -3.05 -4.57 6.03
CA PHE A 66 -3.61 -3.88 4.87
C PHE A 66 -2.64 -2.76 4.50
N CYS A 67 -2.19 -2.76 3.27
CA CYS A 67 -1.05 -1.93 2.88
C CYS A 67 -1.39 -0.93 1.79
N GLU A 68 -0.89 0.28 1.97
CA GLU A 68 -0.97 1.35 0.99
C GLU A 68 0.46 1.76 0.64
N VAL A 69 0.71 1.98 -0.65
CA VAL A 69 2.03 2.37 -1.13
C VAL A 69 1.93 3.76 -1.75
N LYS A 70 2.78 4.66 -1.28
CA LYS A 70 2.85 6.02 -1.80
C LYS A 70 4.26 6.29 -2.33
N LYS A 71 4.32 6.74 -3.56
CA LYS A 71 5.58 7.16 -4.17
C LYS A 71 5.79 8.63 -3.84
N ARG A 72 6.96 8.98 -3.30
CA ARG A 72 7.25 10.35 -2.87
C ARG A 72 8.63 10.78 -3.34
N GLN A 73 8.73 12.07 -3.66
CA GLN A 73 9.97 12.66 -4.13
C GLN A 73 10.89 13.06 -2.98
N ASN A 74 10.31 13.43 -1.85
CA ASN A 74 11.09 13.84 -0.69
C ASN A 74 10.37 13.46 0.60
N ASP A 75 11.12 13.47 1.70
CA ASP A 75 10.60 13.01 3.01
C ASP A 75 9.58 13.95 3.63
N MET A 76 9.57 15.21 3.20
CA MET A 76 8.62 16.17 3.77
C MET A 76 7.18 15.89 3.34
N GLU A 77 7.01 15.21 2.22
CA GLU A 77 5.69 14.93 1.69
C GLU A 77 4.95 13.87 2.47
N PHE A 78 5.67 12.99 3.18
CA PHE A 78 4.96 11.88 3.80
C PHE A 78 4.02 12.31 4.92
N LEU A 79 4.29 13.45 5.57
CA LEU A 79 3.41 13.98 6.59
C LEU A 79 2.05 14.42 6.03
N ARG A 80 2.01 14.72 4.73
CA ARG A 80 0.80 15.15 4.03
C ARG A 80 0.35 14.14 2.99
N ALA A 81 0.97 12.95 3.00
CA ALA A 81 0.80 11.98 1.93
C ALA A 81 -0.60 11.38 1.88
N LEU A 82 -1.25 11.26 3.02
CA LEU A 82 -2.57 10.66 3.10
C LEU A 82 -3.58 11.66 3.62
N SER A 83 -4.48 12.08 2.74
CA SER A 83 -5.61 12.90 3.17
C SER A 83 -6.55 12.07 4.05
N TYR A 84 -7.41 12.76 4.78
CA TYR A 84 -8.42 12.08 5.59
C TYR A 84 -9.27 11.14 4.74
N GLN A 85 -9.65 11.59 3.55
CA GLN A 85 -10.47 10.77 2.64
C GLN A 85 -9.75 9.51 2.20
N GLN A 86 -8.44 9.62 1.90
CA GLN A 86 -7.64 8.45 1.53
C GLN A 86 -7.53 7.48 2.69
N GLN A 87 -7.35 7.98 3.90
CA GLN A 87 -7.30 7.13 5.08
C GLN A 87 -8.61 6.38 5.28
N GLN A 88 -9.74 7.05 5.06
CA GLN A 88 -11.04 6.41 5.16
C GLN A 88 -11.22 5.31 4.13
N ARG A 89 -10.74 5.54 2.90
CA ARG A 89 -10.83 4.50 1.86
C ARG A 89 -10.01 3.27 2.23
N ILE A 90 -8.84 3.48 2.83
CA ILE A 90 -7.99 2.36 3.24
C ILE A 90 -8.67 1.58 4.38
N LEU A 91 -9.19 2.27 5.38
CA LEU A 91 -9.89 1.63 6.49
C LEU A 91 -11.12 0.87 6.00
N ASN A 92 -11.90 1.47 5.10
CA ASN A 92 -13.06 0.83 4.53
C ASN A 92 -12.68 -0.42 3.74
N GLY A 93 -11.58 -0.33 2.98
CA GLY A 93 -11.07 -1.47 2.22
C GLY A 93 -10.75 -2.65 3.10
N GLY A 94 -10.08 -2.40 4.22
CA GLY A 94 -9.74 -3.45 5.17
C GLY A 94 -10.97 -4.10 5.78
N GLN A 95 -11.95 -3.30 6.18
CA GLN A 95 -13.17 -3.83 6.78
C GLN A 95 -13.98 -4.66 5.79
N TYR A 96 -14.11 -4.18 4.55
CA TYR A 96 -14.79 -4.94 3.51
C TYR A 96 -14.06 -6.24 3.19
N PHE A 97 -12.73 -6.18 3.17
CA PHE A 97 -11.94 -7.38 2.91
C PHE A 97 -12.22 -8.45 3.98
N LEU A 98 -12.27 -8.04 5.24
CA LEU A 98 -12.51 -8.99 6.34
C LEU A 98 -13.91 -9.58 6.26
N ARG A 99 -14.90 -8.78 5.88
CA ARG A 99 -16.27 -9.28 5.70
C ARG A 99 -16.34 -10.30 4.58
N ALA A 100 -15.59 -10.06 3.50
CA ALA A 100 -15.57 -10.97 2.36
C ALA A 100 -14.71 -12.21 2.61
N ASN A 101 -13.85 -12.18 3.63
CA ASN A 101 -12.93 -13.26 3.93
C ASN A 101 -12.95 -13.58 5.43
N PRO A 102 -14.08 -14.21 5.91
CA PRO A 102 -14.28 -14.41 7.35
C PRO A 102 -13.20 -15.23 8.04
N LYS A 103 -12.40 -15.99 7.30
CA LYS A 103 -11.34 -16.80 7.91
C LYS A 103 -10.27 -15.96 8.60
N TYR A 104 -10.20 -14.65 8.29
CA TYR A 104 -9.27 -13.76 8.94
C TYR A 104 -9.89 -12.96 10.09
N LYS A 105 -11.12 -13.29 10.45
CA LYS A 105 -11.90 -12.53 11.45
C LYS A 105 -11.18 -12.42 12.80
N GLN A 106 -10.45 -13.48 13.18
CA GLN A 106 -9.77 -13.52 14.47
C GLN A 106 -8.32 -13.04 14.40
N TYR A 107 -7.86 -12.63 13.21
CA TYR A 107 -6.50 -12.15 13.06
C TYR A 107 -6.34 -10.77 13.65
N GLU A 108 -5.16 -10.48 14.16
CA GLU A 108 -4.80 -9.13 14.54
C GLU A 108 -4.66 -8.31 13.27
N MET A 109 -5.29 -7.13 13.26
CA MET A 109 -5.39 -6.30 12.06
C MET A 109 -4.48 -5.08 12.18
N ARG A 110 -3.77 -4.77 11.10
CA ARG A 110 -2.87 -3.64 11.07
C ARG A 110 -2.93 -2.95 9.71
N PHE A 111 -2.85 -1.63 9.70
CA PHE A 111 -2.82 -0.83 8.47
C PHE A 111 -1.46 -0.17 8.35
N ASP A 112 -0.72 -0.53 7.31
CA ASP A 112 0.64 -0.05 7.09
C ASP A 112 0.71 0.82 5.85
N VAL A 113 1.61 1.80 5.86
CA VAL A 113 1.86 2.67 4.72
C VAL A 113 3.34 2.60 4.38
N PHE A 114 3.62 2.44 3.10
CA PHE A 114 4.98 2.45 2.59
C PHE A 114 5.19 3.72 1.79
N PHE A 115 6.26 4.43 2.06
CA PHE A 115 6.68 5.57 1.26
C PHE A 115 7.91 5.17 0.47
N VAL A 116 7.77 5.20 -0.86
CA VAL A 116 8.81 4.71 -1.76
C VAL A 116 9.38 5.88 -2.54
N LYS A 117 10.70 6.02 -2.47
CA LYS A 117 11.44 6.96 -3.29
C LYS A 117 12.35 6.12 -4.18
N LEU A 118 12.00 6.04 -5.46
CA LEU A 118 12.78 5.25 -6.38
C LEU A 118 14.17 5.84 -6.58
N PRO A 119 15.20 5.02 -6.79
CA PRO A 119 15.05 3.58 -7.04
C PRO A 119 15.13 2.68 -5.81
N PHE A 120 15.63 3.13 -4.66
CA PHE A 120 15.99 2.18 -3.60
C PHE A 120 15.55 2.55 -2.19
N SER A 121 14.72 3.56 -2.00
CA SER A 121 14.34 3.96 -0.65
C SER A 121 12.90 3.54 -0.33
N ILE A 122 12.74 2.70 0.70
CA ILE A 122 11.43 2.30 1.20
C ILE A 122 11.36 2.67 2.68
N LYS A 123 10.38 3.49 3.03
CA LYS A 123 10.09 3.80 4.42
C LYS A 123 8.78 3.13 4.78
N TRP A 124 8.81 2.20 5.72
CA TRP A 124 7.66 1.40 6.12
C TRP A 124 7.15 1.86 7.47
N LEU A 125 5.95 2.41 7.48
CA LEU A 125 5.30 2.86 8.70
C LEU A 125 4.25 1.83 9.11
N LYS A 126 4.56 1.05 10.14
CA LYS A 126 3.66 0.03 10.63
C LYS A 126 2.56 0.66 11.46
N ASN A 127 1.34 0.17 11.29
CA ASN A 127 0.17 0.63 12.03
C ASN A 127 0.00 2.16 11.92
N ALA A 128 0.16 2.66 10.68
CA ALA A 128 0.17 4.09 10.41
C ALA A 128 -1.22 4.70 10.35
N ILE A 129 -2.24 3.87 10.15
CA ILE A 129 -3.63 4.33 10.03
C ILE A 129 -4.47 3.55 11.02
N TYR A 130 -5.24 4.24 11.82
CA TYR A 130 -6.16 3.61 12.74
C TYR A 130 -7.38 4.49 12.91
N ARG A 131 -8.46 3.88 13.34
CA ARG A 131 -9.71 4.59 13.56
C ARG A 131 -9.80 4.96 15.03
N ASP A 132 -10.02 6.23 15.29
CA ASP A 132 -10.24 6.68 16.65
C ASP A 132 -11.60 6.17 17.14
N CYS A 133 -11.63 5.75 18.36
CA CYS A 133 -12.87 5.27 18.99
C CYS A 133 -13.66 6.43 19.56
#